data_4080f69042e93b70957ed5bb89a909e3
#
_entry.id   4080f69042e93b70957ed5bb89a909e3
#
_cell.length_a   1.000
_cell.length_b   1.000
_cell.length_c   1.000
_cell.angle_alpha   90.00
_cell.angle_beta   90.00
_cell.angle_gamma   90.00
#
_symmetry.space_group_name_H-M   'P 1'
#
loop_
_entity.id
_entity.type
_entity.pdbx_description
1 polymer ?
#
loop_
_entity_poly.entity_id
_entity_poly.type
_entity_poly.pdbx_seq_one_letter_code
_entity_poly.pdbx_strand_id
1 'polypeptide(L)' 'MDKVILQVNDIFSQAWKGCQKPMWFKVLDIDRTANSIEVECHSFDGLNVFPEVWSLDTTEVAFEIGDYKLVK' A
#
# COMPACT_ATOMS: atom_id res chain seq x y z
N MET A 1 -0.88 7.01 -19.14
CA MET A 1 -0.87 5.92 -18.16
C MET A 1 -1.75 6.31 -17.00
N ASP A 2 -2.65 5.44 -16.61
CA ASP A 2 -3.61 5.77 -15.59
C ASP A 2 -2.95 5.74 -14.22
N LYS A 3 -3.17 6.82 -13.46
CA LYS A 3 -2.66 6.90 -12.11
C LYS A 3 -3.61 6.17 -11.17
N VAL A 4 -3.06 5.33 -10.29
CA VAL A 4 -3.86 4.66 -9.27
C VAL A 4 -4.28 5.69 -8.22
N ILE A 5 -5.56 5.76 -7.95
CA ILE A 5 -6.12 6.61 -6.91
C ILE A 5 -6.55 5.71 -5.76
N LEU A 6 -5.83 5.80 -4.65
CA LEU A 6 -6.13 5.00 -3.47
C LEU A 6 -7.33 5.57 -2.71
N GLN A 7 -8.10 4.68 -2.13
CA GLN A 7 -9.24 5.02 -1.28
C GLN A 7 -9.16 4.28 0.04
N VAL A 8 -9.81 4.82 1.05
CA VAL A 8 -9.92 4.13 2.34
C VAL A 8 -10.56 2.75 2.13
N ASN A 9 -10.03 1.76 2.81
CA ASN A 9 -10.39 0.34 2.72
C ASN A 9 -9.84 -0.40 1.49
N ASP A 10 -9.12 0.27 0.60
CA ASP A 10 -8.40 -0.44 -0.45
C ASP A 10 -7.37 -1.39 0.15
N ILE A 11 -7.20 -2.54 -0.50
CA ILE A 11 -6.18 -3.53 -0.14
C ILE A 11 -5.19 -3.62 -1.29
N PHE A 12 -3.91 -3.59 -0.97
CA PHE A 12 -2.86 -3.74 -1.96
C PHE A 12 -1.72 -4.59 -1.40
N SER A 13 -0.89 -5.10 -2.27
CA SER A 13 0.22 -5.96 -1.87
C SER A 13 1.51 -5.56 -2.55
N GLN A 14 2.63 -5.99 -1.97
CA GLN A 14 3.93 -5.94 -2.64
C GLN A 14 3.86 -6.78 -3.91
N ALA A 15 4.41 -6.26 -5.00
CA ALA A 15 4.34 -6.90 -6.31
C ALA A 15 5.66 -6.79 -7.09
N TRP A 16 6.74 -6.30 -6.45
CA TRP A 16 8.02 -6.16 -7.12
C TRP A 16 8.59 -7.53 -7.50
N LYS A 17 9.33 -7.54 -8.59
CA LYS A 17 9.89 -8.79 -9.13
C LYS A 17 10.80 -9.47 -8.12
N GLY A 18 10.56 -10.76 -7.87
CA GLY A 18 11.34 -11.54 -6.91
C GLY A 18 10.76 -11.57 -5.51
N CYS A 19 9.68 -10.86 -5.26
CA CYS A 19 9.03 -10.90 -3.94
C CYS A 19 8.35 -12.25 -3.73
N GLN A 20 8.90 -13.06 -2.85
CA GLN A 20 8.39 -14.41 -2.58
C GLN A 20 7.40 -14.46 -1.42
N LYS A 21 7.46 -13.48 -0.51
CA LYS A 21 6.60 -13.41 0.65
C LYS A 21 6.02 -12.01 0.76
N PRO A 22 5.09 -11.65 -0.14
CA PRO A 22 4.57 -10.29 -0.18
C PRO A 22 3.78 -9.95 1.07
N MET A 23 4.06 -8.80 1.64
CA MET A 23 3.18 -8.20 2.63
C MET A 23 1.99 -7.58 1.90
N TRP A 24 0.87 -7.47 2.60
CA TRP A 24 -0.27 -6.76 2.07
C TRP A 24 -0.74 -5.71 3.07
N PHE A 25 -1.47 -4.75 2.57
CA PHE A 25 -1.78 -3.53 3.31
C PHE A 25 -3.23 -3.15 3.07
N LYS A 26 -3.85 -2.63 4.12
CA LYS A 26 -5.19 -2.04 4.02
C LYS A 26 -5.09 -0.56 4.31
N VAL A 27 -5.67 0.26 3.45
CA VAL A 27 -5.68 1.72 3.65
C VAL A 27 -6.67 2.05 4.76
N LEU A 28 -6.17 2.67 5.83
CA LEU A 28 -6.99 3.08 6.97
C LEU A 28 -7.43 4.53 6.85
N ASP A 29 -6.55 5.40 6.37
CA ASP A 29 -6.86 6.83 6.23
C ASP A 29 -5.95 7.46 5.20
N ILE A 30 -6.42 8.51 4.54
CA ILE A 30 -5.65 9.28 3.55
C ILE A 30 -5.83 10.77 3.86
N ASP A 31 -4.71 11.47 4.02
CA ASP A 31 -4.71 12.92 4.16
C ASP A 31 -3.88 13.53 3.02
N ARG A 32 -4.58 13.99 1.99
CA ARG A 32 -3.91 14.55 0.80
C ARG A 32 -3.28 15.89 1.09
N THR A 33 -3.82 16.66 2.04
CA THR A 33 -3.25 17.94 2.43
C THR A 33 -1.92 17.77 3.14
N ALA A 34 -1.83 16.77 4.01
CA ALA A 34 -0.60 16.45 4.74
C ALA A 34 0.32 15.49 3.95
N ASN A 35 -0.08 15.02 2.78
CA ASN A 35 0.65 14.05 1.98
C ASN A 35 0.95 12.78 2.77
N SER A 36 -0.04 12.26 3.49
CA SER A 36 0.12 11.07 4.31
C SER A 36 -0.94 10.03 4.04
N ILE A 37 -0.59 8.79 4.26
CA ILE A 37 -1.49 7.66 4.18
C ILE A 37 -1.21 6.74 5.37
N GLU A 38 -2.25 6.38 6.09
CA GLU A 38 -2.15 5.41 7.17
C GLU A 38 -2.58 4.04 6.63
N VAL A 39 -1.74 3.05 6.85
CA VAL A 39 -1.98 1.69 6.36
C VAL A 39 -1.86 0.70 7.50
N GLU A 40 -2.65 -0.36 7.44
CA GLU A 40 -2.51 -1.52 8.30
C GLU A 40 -1.66 -2.54 7.55
N CYS A 41 -0.48 -2.84 8.09
CA CYS A 41 0.47 -3.75 7.46
C CYS A 41 0.25 -5.17 7.93
N HIS A 42 0.16 -6.09 6.99
CA HIS A 42 -0.02 -7.52 7.28
C HIS A 42 1.14 -8.30 6.70
N SER A 43 1.79 -9.13 7.54
CA SER A 43 2.85 -10.00 7.06
C SER A 43 2.27 -11.09 6.15
N PHE A 44 3.16 -11.73 5.37
CA PHE A 44 2.76 -12.77 4.43
C PHE A 44 1.95 -13.90 5.10
N ASP A 45 2.34 -14.29 6.31
CA ASP A 45 1.68 -15.36 7.05
C ASP A 45 0.48 -14.89 7.88
N GLY A 46 0.24 -13.57 7.92
CA GLY A 46 -0.87 -12.99 8.68
C GLY A 46 -0.65 -12.92 10.19
N LEU A 47 0.53 -13.30 10.68
CA LEU A 47 0.80 -13.35 12.12
C LEU A 47 1.15 -11.99 12.71
N ASN A 48 1.63 -11.07 11.90
CA ASN A 48 1.99 -9.72 12.34
C ASN A 48 1.11 -8.70 11.64
N VAL A 49 0.43 -7.88 12.43
CA VAL A 49 -0.44 -6.81 11.94
C VAL A 49 -0.10 -5.56 12.74
N PHE A 50 0.24 -4.48 12.06
CA PHE A 50 0.61 -3.23 12.72
C PHE A 50 0.32 -2.03 11.80
N PRO A 51 -0.01 -0.86 12.35
CA PRO A 51 -0.24 0.33 11.55
C PRO A 51 1.07 1.06 11.25
N GLU A 52 1.11 1.73 10.09
CA GLU A 52 2.19 2.67 9.73
C GLU A 52 1.62 3.85 9.00
N VAL A 53 2.33 4.97 9.07
CA VAL A 53 2.00 6.17 8.30
C VAL A 53 3.13 6.38 7.29
N TRP A 54 2.75 6.51 6.01
CA TRP A 54 3.69 6.67 4.91
C TRP A 54 3.43 7.99 4.17
N SER A 55 4.38 8.39 3.35
CA SER A 55 4.17 9.47 2.40
C SER A 55 3.20 9.00 1.30
N LEU A 56 2.15 9.76 1.06
CA LEU A 56 1.16 9.41 0.03
C LEU A 56 1.80 9.41 -1.36
N ASP A 57 2.62 10.44 -1.67
CA ASP A 57 3.29 10.53 -2.97
C ASP A 57 4.21 9.33 -3.21
N THR A 58 5.00 8.95 -2.23
CA THR A 58 5.92 7.81 -2.35
C THR A 58 5.14 6.52 -2.57
N THR A 59 4.02 6.36 -1.89
CA THR A 59 3.16 5.18 -2.05
C THR A 59 2.57 5.13 -3.46
N GLU A 60 2.08 6.26 -3.97
CA GLU A 60 1.52 6.33 -5.33
C GLU A 60 2.59 6.02 -6.39
N VAL A 61 3.81 6.52 -6.21
CA VAL A 61 4.92 6.21 -7.12
C VAL A 61 5.23 4.71 -7.12
N ALA A 62 5.15 4.06 -5.97
CA ALA A 62 5.38 2.62 -5.88
C ALA A 62 4.38 1.82 -6.74
N PHE A 63 3.13 2.27 -6.83
CA PHE A 63 2.16 1.66 -7.75
C PHE A 63 2.56 1.90 -9.21
N GLU A 64 3.02 3.10 -9.54
CA GLU A 64 3.39 3.44 -10.93
C GLU A 64 4.57 2.60 -11.42
N ILE A 65 5.52 2.31 -10.56
CA ILE A 65 6.72 1.53 -10.93
C ILE A 65 6.52 0.03 -10.77
N GLY A 66 5.35 -0.40 -10.29
CA GLY A 66 5.03 -1.82 -10.18
C GLY A 66 5.44 -2.50 -8.88
N ASP A 67 5.90 -1.75 -7.87
CA ASP A 67 6.25 -2.33 -6.58
C ASP A 67 5.04 -2.75 -5.77
N TYR A 68 3.90 -2.10 -5.98
CA TYR A 68 2.62 -2.44 -5.35
C TYR A 68 1.54 -2.63 -6.39
N LYS A 69 0.54 -3.43 -6.07
CA LYS A 69 -0.66 -3.58 -6.89
C LYS A 69 -1.89 -3.72 -6.01
N LEU A 70 -3.02 -3.23 -6.50
CA LEU A 70 -4.30 -3.42 -5.82
C LEU A 70 -4.70 -4.88 -5.85
N VAL A 71 -5.26 -5.35 -4.74
CA VAL A 71 -5.83 -6.68 -4.61
C VAL A 71 -7.35 -6.55 -4.67
N LYS A 72 -7.94 -7.25 -5.61
CA LYS A 72 -9.39 -7.23 -5.78
C LYS A 72 -10.00 -8.58 -5.45
#